data_30c39bfa2eb36c16a918d875fd9f1b82
#
_entry.id   30c39bfa2eb36c16a918d875fd9f1b82
#
_cell.length_a   1.000
_cell.length_b   1.000
_cell.length_c   1.000
_cell.angle_alpha   90.00
_cell.angle_beta   90.00
_cell.angle_gamma   90.00
#
_symmetry.space_group_name_H-M   'P 1'
#
loop_
_entity.id
_entity.type
_entity.pdbx_description
1 polymer ?
#
loop_
_entity_poly.entity_id
_entity_poly.type
_entity_poly.pdbx_seq_one_letter_code
_entity_poly.pdbx_strand_id
1 'polypeptide(L)'
;MALLRTKTTAPAAIPLLAILGYVAFVSQPAQAVPAFARKYNVKCYSCHTIPPALNKTGYMFKRLGYRLPPDEMDGTKPAPKIAELDKDIKFSITNSLALLTQGSFTVDKTGDSSSSISSFNLDEAALFGAGSLPQSNFSYFAQFELSQDGSTTLEQAQIGYTAGRANSSFFGKAGLMHMQEGEGTRAAMFYNLFPEPSLVLTNANALNFSLDQHPVGAAVGYTWASNYFKQIFAVSAKVTNGLNADGSEILLNSQKNAKDFWFDADYWFGPDGGVTFMTYYGSKDQVQNADSADEFTYRPKIRRYGVFGNYLFFDKLDVLGGYLRSRDDWQDAPDGKTTDFTANGYRAEVDYYVQRGFALMARYDRLSQTIAGGPAAHTEGWAVGGSKALTELGNVVIRATYNHERDTDPVSGAVATDKLFKIDLRLMW
;
A
#
# COMPACT_ATOMS: atom_id res chain seq x y z
N MET A 1 -37.04 -38.72 28.68
CA MET A 1 -36.62 -39.14 27.33
C MET A 1 -36.73 -37.94 26.39
N ALA A 2 -35.68 -37.12 26.30
CA ALA A 2 -35.67 -35.88 25.53
C ALA A 2 -34.89 -36.10 24.24
N LEU A 3 -35.58 -36.01 23.12
CA LEU A 3 -35.02 -36.12 21.78
C LEU A 3 -34.24 -34.83 21.42
N LEU A 4 -32.94 -34.90 21.41
CA LEU A 4 -32.06 -33.88 20.84
C LEU A 4 -32.26 -33.87 19.30
N ARG A 5 -32.93 -32.82 18.80
CA ARG A 5 -32.91 -32.50 17.35
C ARG A 5 -31.62 -31.77 17.02
N THR A 6 -30.68 -32.49 16.43
CA THR A 6 -29.53 -31.88 15.76
C THR A 6 -29.99 -31.20 14.48
N LYS A 7 -29.97 -29.85 14.45
CA LYS A 7 -30.09 -29.07 13.21
C LYS A 7 -28.76 -29.20 12.46
N THR A 8 -28.71 -30.04 11.43
CA THR A 8 -27.66 -30.01 10.43
C THR A 8 -27.85 -28.79 9.54
N THR A 9 -27.15 -27.73 9.82
CA THR A 9 -27.00 -26.61 8.87
C THR A 9 -26.05 -27.10 7.76
N ALA A 10 -26.61 -27.38 6.57
CA ALA A 10 -25.78 -27.65 5.38
C ALA A 10 -24.91 -26.42 5.10
N PRO A 11 -23.62 -26.59 4.85
CA PRO A 11 -22.72 -25.47 4.68
C PRO A 11 -23.07 -24.71 3.41
N ALA A 12 -23.32 -23.41 3.55
CA ALA A 12 -23.54 -22.46 2.45
C ALA A 12 -22.34 -22.38 1.46
N ALA A 13 -21.26 -23.08 1.75
CA ALA A 13 -20.07 -23.17 0.92
C ALA A 13 -20.28 -23.89 -0.43
N ILE A 14 -21.20 -24.86 -0.50
CA ILE A 14 -21.42 -25.64 -1.72
C ILE A 14 -22.02 -24.77 -2.85
N PRO A 15 -23.06 -23.95 -2.63
CA PRO A 15 -23.57 -23.08 -3.69
C PRO A 15 -22.57 -21.97 -4.09
N LEU A 16 -21.74 -21.47 -3.18
CA LEU A 16 -20.73 -20.47 -3.50
C LEU A 16 -19.62 -21.05 -4.38
N LEU A 17 -19.15 -22.25 -4.08
CA LEU A 17 -18.17 -22.97 -4.91
C LEU A 17 -18.77 -23.36 -6.27
N ALA A 18 -20.04 -23.70 -6.34
CA ALA A 18 -20.73 -24.00 -7.60
C ALA A 18 -20.91 -22.73 -8.45
N ILE A 19 -21.21 -21.57 -7.84
CA ILE A 19 -21.29 -20.28 -8.53
C ILE A 19 -19.90 -19.84 -9.02
N LEU A 20 -18.87 -19.94 -8.19
CA LEU A 20 -17.49 -19.64 -8.58
C LEU A 20 -16.99 -20.58 -9.70
N GLY A 21 -17.30 -21.86 -9.60
CA GLY A 21 -17.02 -22.83 -10.66
C GLY A 21 -17.77 -22.53 -11.95
N TYR A 22 -19.06 -22.21 -11.88
CA TYR A 22 -19.87 -21.85 -13.04
C TYR A 22 -19.36 -20.56 -13.72
N VAL A 23 -19.03 -19.51 -12.95
CA VAL A 23 -18.46 -18.27 -13.48
C VAL A 23 -17.08 -18.52 -14.12
N ALA A 24 -16.27 -19.42 -13.57
CA ALA A 24 -14.97 -19.77 -14.12
C ALA A 24 -15.06 -20.58 -15.42
N PHE A 25 -16.12 -21.39 -15.60
CA PHE A 25 -16.28 -22.27 -16.76
C PHE A 25 -17.15 -21.70 -17.88
N VAL A 26 -18.03 -20.74 -17.59
CA VAL A 26 -18.98 -20.17 -18.60
C VAL A 26 -18.51 -18.82 -19.11
N SER A 27 -17.56 -18.17 -18.48
CA SER A 27 -16.97 -16.96 -19.02
C SER A 27 -16.20 -17.32 -20.31
N GLN A 28 -16.82 -17.07 -21.46
CA GLN A 28 -16.01 -16.68 -22.62
C GLN A 28 -14.97 -15.67 -22.13
N PRO A 29 -13.75 -15.62 -22.69
CA PRO A 29 -12.77 -14.62 -22.27
C PRO A 29 -13.35 -13.22 -22.57
N ALA A 30 -14.30 -12.78 -21.75
CA ALA A 30 -14.53 -11.36 -21.59
C ALA A 30 -13.16 -10.83 -21.21
N GLN A 31 -12.59 -9.98 -22.06
CA GLN A 31 -11.31 -9.33 -21.82
C GLN A 31 -11.50 -8.35 -20.64
N ALA A 32 -11.70 -8.91 -19.45
CA ALA A 32 -11.76 -8.17 -18.21
C ALA A 32 -10.33 -7.75 -17.87
N VAL A 33 -9.85 -6.72 -18.56
CA VAL A 33 -8.51 -6.17 -18.42
C VAL A 33 -8.62 -4.86 -17.66
N PRO A 34 -7.82 -4.63 -16.61
CA PRO A 34 -7.82 -3.38 -15.86
C PRO A 34 -7.73 -2.16 -16.79
N ALA A 35 -8.33 -1.05 -16.36
CA ALA A 35 -8.51 0.15 -17.19
C ALA A 35 -7.26 0.57 -17.99
N PHE A 36 -6.11 0.61 -17.34
CA PHE A 36 -4.86 1.01 -18.00
C PHE A 36 -4.36 -0.02 -19.02
N ALA A 37 -4.51 -1.31 -18.72
CA ALA A 37 -4.13 -2.36 -19.66
C ALA A 37 -5.01 -2.32 -20.92
N ARG A 38 -6.32 -2.03 -20.77
CA ARG A 38 -7.22 -1.79 -21.92
C ARG A 38 -6.84 -0.52 -22.69
N LYS A 39 -6.61 0.59 -21.94
CA LYS A 39 -6.28 1.89 -22.54
C LYS A 39 -5.05 1.80 -23.46
N TYR A 40 -4.02 1.11 -23.01
CA TYR A 40 -2.73 1.04 -23.70
C TYR A 40 -2.47 -0.27 -24.44
N ASN A 41 -3.42 -1.21 -24.40
CA ASN A 41 -3.30 -2.55 -24.97
C ASN A 41 -2.02 -3.28 -24.51
N VAL A 42 -1.77 -3.26 -23.20
CA VAL A 42 -0.61 -3.90 -22.56
C VAL A 42 -1.05 -4.91 -21.51
N LYS A 43 -0.17 -5.84 -21.16
CA LYS A 43 -0.40 -6.79 -20.05
C LYS A 43 -0.09 -6.12 -18.71
N CYS A 44 -0.68 -6.60 -17.60
CA CYS A 44 -0.38 -6.11 -16.25
C CYS A 44 1.11 -6.16 -15.92
N TYR A 45 1.83 -7.15 -16.44
CA TYR A 45 3.28 -7.29 -16.27
C TYR A 45 4.13 -6.20 -16.93
N SER A 46 3.54 -5.35 -17.76
CA SER A 46 4.26 -4.17 -18.26
C SER A 46 4.57 -3.17 -17.16
N CYS A 47 3.69 -3.09 -16.14
CA CYS A 47 3.81 -2.17 -15.01
C CYS A 47 4.04 -2.87 -13.66
N HIS A 48 3.86 -4.19 -13.60
CA HIS A 48 3.97 -4.98 -12.37
C HIS A 48 4.95 -6.13 -12.55
N THR A 49 5.63 -6.51 -11.50
CA THR A 49 6.32 -7.82 -11.44
C THR A 49 5.28 -8.93 -11.31
N ILE A 50 4.47 -8.85 -10.26
CA ILE A 50 3.18 -9.54 -10.07
C ILE A 50 2.28 -8.51 -9.38
N PRO A 51 1.05 -8.23 -9.85
CA PRO A 51 0.16 -7.29 -9.18
C PRO A 51 -0.06 -7.65 -7.68
N PRO A 52 0.00 -6.65 -6.75
CA PRO A 52 0.07 -5.21 -7.00
C PRO A 52 1.48 -4.63 -7.12
N ALA A 53 2.55 -5.40 -6.92
CA ALA A 53 3.93 -4.91 -6.88
C ALA A 53 4.36 -4.25 -8.21
N LEU A 54 4.65 -2.95 -8.16
CA LEU A 54 5.07 -2.17 -9.32
C LEU A 54 6.54 -2.46 -9.67
N ASN A 55 6.82 -2.55 -10.96
CA ASN A 55 8.17 -2.47 -11.50
C ASN A 55 8.52 -1.00 -11.85
N LYS A 56 9.71 -0.78 -12.38
CA LYS A 56 10.18 0.55 -12.79
C LYS A 56 9.26 1.25 -13.80
N THR A 57 8.69 0.51 -14.75
CA THR A 57 7.73 1.06 -15.73
C THR A 57 6.45 1.51 -15.04
N GLY A 58 5.93 0.73 -14.11
CA GLY A 58 4.75 1.09 -13.32
C GLY A 58 4.99 2.32 -12.44
N TYR A 59 6.17 2.43 -11.85
CA TYR A 59 6.58 3.62 -11.12
C TYR A 59 6.57 4.86 -12.04
N MET A 60 7.24 4.79 -13.20
CA MET A 60 7.25 5.89 -14.16
C MET A 60 5.87 6.23 -14.69
N PHE A 61 5.02 5.24 -14.93
CA PHE A 61 3.64 5.43 -15.36
C PHE A 61 2.86 6.35 -14.40
N LYS A 62 2.97 6.14 -13.10
CA LYS A 62 2.38 7.03 -12.08
C LYS A 62 2.99 8.43 -12.12
N ARG A 63 4.31 8.52 -12.20
CA ARG A 63 5.04 9.82 -12.24
C ARG A 63 4.73 10.63 -13.48
N LEU A 64 4.40 10.00 -14.60
CA LEU A 64 3.98 10.65 -15.85
C LEU A 64 2.47 10.95 -15.90
N GLY A 65 1.76 10.90 -14.77
CA GLY A 65 0.34 11.17 -14.69
C GLY A 65 -0.52 10.15 -15.44
N TYR A 66 -0.25 8.88 -15.20
CA TYR A 66 -0.92 7.72 -15.80
C TYR A 66 -0.78 7.64 -17.32
N ARG A 67 0.45 7.93 -17.80
CA ARG A 67 0.86 7.76 -19.20
C ARG A 67 2.01 6.79 -19.29
N LEU A 68 1.97 5.88 -20.29
CA LEU A 68 3.08 4.97 -20.50
C LEU A 68 4.34 5.76 -20.87
N PRO A 69 5.48 5.45 -20.25
CA PRO A 69 6.75 5.95 -20.75
C PRO A 69 6.98 5.43 -22.18
N PRO A 70 7.61 6.18 -23.05
CA PRO A 70 7.95 5.71 -24.40
C PRO A 70 8.92 4.51 -24.31
N ASP A 71 8.72 3.52 -25.18
CA ASP A 71 9.54 2.30 -25.23
C ASP A 71 11.02 2.61 -25.47
N GLU A 72 11.27 3.61 -26.34
CA GLU A 72 12.62 4.07 -26.68
C GLU A 72 12.72 5.60 -26.57
N MET A 73 13.73 6.06 -25.87
CA MET A 73 14.19 7.44 -25.92
C MET A 73 15.55 7.47 -26.62
N ASP A 74 15.49 7.68 -27.92
CA ASP A 74 16.68 7.92 -28.73
C ASP A 74 17.37 9.19 -28.24
N GLY A 75 18.59 9.05 -27.68
CA GLY A 75 19.33 10.17 -27.14
C GLY A 75 19.69 11.26 -28.17
N THR A 76 19.43 11.01 -29.46
CA THR A 76 19.62 11.98 -30.56
C THR A 76 18.42 12.92 -30.72
N LYS A 77 17.25 12.57 -30.17
CA LYS A 77 16.03 13.38 -30.22
C LYS A 77 15.57 13.79 -28.83
N PRO A 78 14.98 14.98 -28.68
CA PRO A 78 14.34 15.36 -27.43
C PRO A 78 13.25 14.36 -27.03
N ALA A 79 13.19 13.96 -25.75
CA ALA A 79 12.09 13.14 -25.24
C ALA A 79 10.73 13.80 -25.51
N PRO A 80 9.64 13.02 -25.76
CA PRO A 80 8.32 13.55 -26.03
C PRO A 80 7.79 14.35 -24.85
N LYS A 81 6.94 15.34 -25.13
CA LYS A 81 6.23 16.10 -24.09
C LYS A 81 5.18 15.20 -23.43
N ILE A 82 4.86 15.49 -22.18
CA ILE A 82 3.87 14.73 -21.42
C ILE A 82 2.52 14.65 -22.14
N ALA A 83 2.02 15.76 -22.66
CA ALA A 83 0.74 15.81 -23.39
C ALA A 83 0.75 15.05 -24.73
N GLU A 84 1.90 14.66 -25.23
CA GLU A 84 2.06 13.92 -26.47
C GLU A 84 2.09 12.39 -26.27
N LEU A 85 2.29 11.92 -25.03
CA LEU A 85 2.44 10.48 -24.73
C LEU A 85 1.19 9.66 -24.99
N ASP A 86 0.01 10.26 -24.95
CA ASP A 86 -1.28 9.61 -25.18
C ASP A 86 -2.15 10.33 -26.22
N LYS A 87 -1.53 11.12 -27.10
CA LYS A 87 -2.23 11.95 -28.12
C LYS A 87 -3.13 11.14 -29.05
N ASP A 88 -2.75 9.90 -29.34
CA ASP A 88 -3.46 9.00 -30.27
C ASP A 88 -4.49 8.13 -29.54
N ILE A 89 -4.58 8.22 -28.22
CA ILE A 89 -5.51 7.45 -27.40
C ILE A 89 -6.79 8.24 -27.19
N LYS A 90 -7.92 7.68 -27.66
CA LYS A 90 -9.23 8.29 -27.43
C LYS A 90 -9.66 8.10 -25.98
N PHE A 91 -10.19 9.16 -25.38
CA PHE A 91 -10.84 9.07 -24.08
C PHE A 91 -12.06 8.14 -24.15
N SER A 92 -12.14 7.23 -23.20
CA SER A 92 -13.30 6.35 -23.01
C SER A 92 -13.49 6.10 -21.51
N ILE A 93 -14.71 6.20 -21.04
CA ILE A 93 -15.07 5.88 -19.66
C ILE A 93 -14.70 4.43 -19.34
N THR A 94 -14.97 3.50 -20.25
CA THR A 94 -14.63 2.07 -20.06
C THR A 94 -13.12 1.84 -19.90
N ASN A 95 -12.29 2.66 -20.53
CA ASN A 95 -10.83 2.62 -20.40
C ASN A 95 -10.32 3.35 -19.18
N SER A 96 -11.20 3.91 -18.35
CA SER A 96 -10.87 4.67 -17.15
C SER A 96 -11.34 3.99 -15.88
N LEU A 97 -12.25 3.02 -15.97
CA LEU A 97 -12.82 2.33 -14.82
C LEU A 97 -12.23 0.92 -14.68
N ALA A 98 -11.94 0.54 -13.47
CA ALA A 98 -11.55 -0.82 -13.09
C ALA A 98 -12.24 -1.22 -11.78
N LEU A 99 -12.54 -2.48 -11.64
CA LEU A 99 -13.07 -3.07 -10.40
C LEU A 99 -12.00 -4.01 -9.83
N LEU A 100 -11.79 -3.92 -8.54
CA LEU A 100 -10.99 -4.84 -7.76
C LEU A 100 -11.88 -5.56 -6.77
N THR A 101 -11.70 -6.87 -6.67
CA THR A 101 -12.30 -7.68 -5.60
C THR A 101 -11.23 -8.60 -5.05
N GLN A 102 -11.09 -8.61 -3.73
CA GLN A 102 -10.18 -9.49 -3.02
C GLN A 102 -10.93 -10.20 -1.90
N GLY A 103 -10.89 -11.51 -1.90
CA GLY A 103 -11.44 -12.32 -0.81
C GLY A 103 -10.36 -13.23 -0.24
N SER A 104 -10.47 -13.57 1.03
CA SER A 104 -9.52 -14.46 1.69
C SER A 104 -10.18 -15.52 2.56
N PHE A 105 -9.42 -16.58 2.78
CA PHE A 105 -9.62 -17.54 3.84
C PHE A 105 -8.46 -17.44 4.81
N THR A 106 -8.75 -17.25 6.09
CA THR A 106 -7.75 -17.11 7.15
C THR A 106 -7.92 -18.20 8.19
N VAL A 107 -6.80 -18.64 8.76
CA VAL A 107 -6.74 -19.42 9.99
C VAL A 107 -5.81 -18.70 10.93
N ASP A 108 -6.37 -18.17 12.01
CA ASP A 108 -5.66 -17.38 13.01
C ASP A 108 -5.54 -18.18 14.31
N LYS A 109 -4.37 -18.09 14.94
CA LYS A 109 -4.09 -18.63 16.24
C LYS A 109 -3.36 -17.57 17.07
N THR A 110 -4.08 -16.94 17.97
CA THR A 110 -3.57 -15.87 18.84
C THR A 110 -3.13 -16.45 20.18
N GLY A 111 -1.91 -16.15 20.59
CA GLY A 111 -1.33 -16.53 21.88
C GLY A 111 -1.19 -18.06 22.04
N ASP A 112 -1.20 -18.50 23.30
CA ASP A 112 -1.11 -19.92 23.68
C ASP A 112 -2.47 -20.64 23.62
N SER A 113 -3.49 -20.06 23.00
CA SER A 113 -4.80 -20.69 22.89
C SER A 113 -4.69 -22.01 22.13
N SER A 114 -5.36 -23.05 22.64
CA SER A 114 -5.45 -24.34 21.94
C SER A 114 -6.40 -24.27 20.73
N SER A 115 -7.18 -23.22 20.60
CA SER A 115 -8.16 -23.01 19.55
C SER A 115 -7.61 -22.10 18.44
N SER A 116 -7.90 -22.44 17.21
CA SER A 116 -7.72 -21.57 16.04
C SER A 116 -9.08 -21.08 15.56
N ILE A 117 -9.11 -19.86 15.05
CA ILE A 117 -10.31 -19.27 14.41
C ILE A 117 -10.07 -19.31 12.90
N SER A 118 -11.07 -19.77 12.15
CA SER A 118 -11.03 -19.73 10.70
C SER A 118 -12.18 -18.88 10.16
N SER A 119 -11.92 -18.07 9.15
CA SER A 119 -12.92 -17.19 8.54
C SER A 119 -12.72 -17.03 7.04
N PHE A 120 -13.82 -16.79 6.33
CA PHE A 120 -13.83 -16.25 4.98
C PHE A 120 -14.12 -14.76 5.05
N ASN A 121 -13.31 -13.96 4.37
CA ASN A 121 -13.43 -12.51 4.40
C ASN A 121 -13.52 -11.97 2.97
N LEU A 122 -14.25 -10.87 2.81
CA LEU A 122 -14.10 -9.96 1.68
C LEU A 122 -13.15 -8.87 2.12
N ASP A 123 -11.87 -8.97 1.71
CA ASP A 123 -10.83 -8.06 2.18
C ASP A 123 -10.95 -6.70 1.51
N GLU A 124 -11.32 -6.67 0.23
CA GLU A 124 -11.46 -5.44 -0.54
C GLU A 124 -12.46 -5.62 -1.68
N ALA A 125 -13.31 -4.64 -1.88
CA ALA A 125 -14.10 -4.47 -3.10
C ALA A 125 -14.04 -2.99 -3.47
N ALA A 126 -13.32 -2.64 -4.54
CA ALA A 126 -13.06 -1.25 -4.89
C ALA A 126 -13.32 -0.95 -6.36
N LEU A 127 -13.94 0.21 -6.61
CA LEU A 127 -14.11 0.79 -7.94
C LEU A 127 -13.08 1.90 -8.12
N PHE A 128 -12.26 1.77 -9.16
CA PHE A 128 -11.26 2.77 -9.53
C PHE A 128 -11.71 3.54 -10.77
N GLY A 129 -11.50 4.86 -10.72
CA GLY A 129 -11.58 5.74 -11.89
C GLY A 129 -10.25 6.47 -12.04
N ALA A 130 -9.45 6.12 -13.05
CA ALA A 130 -8.12 6.70 -13.17
C ALA A 130 -7.69 6.92 -14.61
N GLY A 131 -6.86 7.93 -14.84
CA GLY A 131 -6.32 8.20 -16.16
C GLY A 131 -5.73 9.57 -16.37
N SER A 132 -5.31 9.77 -17.60
CA SER A 132 -4.90 11.07 -18.14
C SER A 132 -5.98 11.59 -19.09
N LEU A 133 -6.17 12.91 -19.14
CA LEU A 133 -6.96 13.55 -20.20
C LEU A 133 -6.09 13.65 -21.46
N PRO A 134 -6.55 13.13 -22.61
CA PRO A 134 -5.78 13.16 -23.85
C PRO A 134 -5.37 14.57 -24.26
N GLN A 135 -4.16 14.69 -24.82
CA GLN A 135 -3.61 15.96 -25.33
C GLN A 135 -3.56 17.08 -24.27
N SER A 136 -3.57 16.73 -23.00
CA SER A 136 -3.45 17.67 -21.89
C SER A 136 -2.38 17.21 -20.92
N ASN A 137 -2.06 18.03 -19.93
CA ASN A 137 -1.17 17.68 -18.83
C ASN A 137 -1.93 17.15 -17.59
N PHE A 138 -3.26 17.10 -17.64
CA PHE A 138 -4.08 16.70 -16.51
C PHE A 138 -4.25 15.18 -16.41
N SER A 139 -4.35 14.72 -15.18
CA SER A 139 -4.66 13.35 -14.81
C SER A 139 -5.60 13.34 -13.62
N TYR A 140 -6.24 12.22 -13.36
CA TYR A 140 -7.15 12.03 -12.23
C TYR A 140 -7.03 10.62 -11.69
N PHE A 141 -7.39 10.46 -10.43
CA PHE A 141 -7.53 9.18 -9.76
C PHE A 141 -8.66 9.29 -8.73
N ALA A 142 -9.53 8.29 -8.69
CA ALA A 142 -10.54 8.14 -7.66
C ALA A 142 -10.68 6.65 -7.32
N GLN A 143 -10.85 6.35 -6.03
CA GLN A 143 -11.08 5.01 -5.51
C GLN A 143 -12.24 5.06 -4.53
N PHE A 144 -13.25 4.24 -4.79
CA PHE A 144 -14.37 4.00 -3.90
C PHE A 144 -14.26 2.56 -3.40
N GLU A 145 -14.28 2.40 -2.10
CA GLU A 145 -14.28 1.10 -1.45
C GLU A 145 -15.70 0.77 -0.96
N LEU A 146 -16.09 -0.47 -1.13
CA LEU A 146 -17.31 -1.06 -0.60
C LEU A 146 -16.95 -1.93 0.58
N SER A 147 -17.35 -1.53 1.78
CA SER A 147 -17.15 -2.29 3.01
C SER A 147 -18.14 -3.45 3.14
N GLN A 148 -17.82 -4.43 3.99
CA GLN A 148 -18.66 -5.63 4.22
C GLN A 148 -20.04 -5.29 4.81
N ASP A 149 -20.18 -4.17 5.52
CA ASP A 149 -21.45 -3.67 6.06
C ASP A 149 -22.33 -2.96 5.01
N GLY A 150 -21.84 -2.88 3.75
CA GLY A 150 -22.53 -2.20 2.65
C GLY A 150 -22.31 -0.70 2.61
N SER A 151 -21.49 -0.15 3.51
CA SER A 151 -21.07 1.25 3.40
C SER A 151 -20.10 1.45 2.24
N THR A 152 -20.07 2.66 1.68
CA THR A 152 -19.11 3.04 0.65
C THR A 152 -18.26 4.19 1.15
N THR A 153 -16.96 4.04 1.02
CA THR A 153 -15.97 5.06 1.41
C THR A 153 -15.24 5.57 0.19
N LEU A 154 -15.07 6.88 0.09
CA LEU A 154 -14.18 7.49 -0.89
C LEU A 154 -12.78 7.46 -0.32
N GLU A 155 -11.97 6.49 -0.74
CA GLU A 155 -10.60 6.30 -0.26
C GLU A 155 -9.65 7.34 -0.85
N GLN A 156 -9.81 7.64 -2.13
CA GLN A 156 -8.96 8.59 -2.82
C GLN A 156 -9.76 9.37 -3.86
N ALA A 157 -9.43 10.67 -4.02
CA ALA A 157 -9.95 11.51 -5.08
C ALA A 157 -8.95 12.65 -5.35
N GLN A 158 -8.20 12.56 -6.43
CA GLN A 158 -7.16 13.53 -6.72
C GLN A 158 -7.14 13.95 -8.20
N ILE A 159 -6.77 15.19 -8.42
CA ILE A 159 -6.46 15.74 -9.73
C ILE A 159 -4.96 15.99 -9.77
N GLY A 160 -4.33 15.61 -10.88
CA GLY A 160 -2.91 15.81 -11.14
C GLY A 160 -2.67 16.67 -12.36
N TYR A 161 -1.56 17.39 -12.36
CA TYR A 161 -1.00 18.10 -13.49
C TYR A 161 0.46 17.74 -13.65
N THR A 162 0.86 17.22 -14.80
CA THR A 162 2.25 16.81 -15.07
C THR A 162 2.75 17.52 -16.31
N ALA A 163 3.81 18.32 -16.17
CA ALA A 163 4.37 19.13 -17.24
C ALA A 163 5.84 18.79 -17.51
N GLY A 164 6.28 19.06 -18.73
CA GLY A 164 7.65 18.80 -19.16
C GLY A 164 7.74 17.71 -20.21
N ARG A 165 8.77 16.89 -20.13
CA ARG A 165 9.06 15.78 -21.04
C ARG A 165 9.11 14.46 -20.29
N ALA A 166 9.01 13.35 -20.99
CA ALA A 166 9.03 12.01 -20.40
C ALA A 166 10.28 11.74 -19.54
N ASN A 167 11.40 12.36 -19.85
CA ASN A 167 12.67 12.22 -19.09
C ASN A 167 12.93 13.36 -18.10
N SER A 168 12.09 14.40 -18.06
CA SER A 168 12.25 15.54 -17.16
C SER A 168 10.89 16.21 -16.96
N SER A 169 10.23 15.94 -15.86
CA SER A 169 8.87 16.40 -15.62
C SER A 169 8.66 16.89 -14.20
N PHE A 170 7.79 17.89 -14.07
CA PHE A 170 7.21 18.33 -12.80
C PHE A 170 5.79 17.82 -12.69
N PHE A 171 5.37 17.45 -11.50
CA PHE A 171 3.97 17.18 -11.22
C PHE A 171 3.47 17.99 -10.04
N GLY A 172 2.18 18.29 -10.07
CA GLY A 172 1.40 18.77 -8.95
C GLY A 172 0.14 17.91 -8.83
N LYS A 173 -0.26 17.58 -7.61
CA LYS A 173 -1.51 16.85 -7.31
C LYS A 173 -2.24 17.55 -6.18
N ALA A 174 -3.56 17.47 -6.16
CA ALA A 174 -4.38 17.96 -5.05
C ALA A 174 -5.62 17.09 -4.88
N GLY A 175 -6.06 16.91 -3.64
CA GLY A 175 -7.23 16.10 -3.29
C GLY A 175 -7.02 15.20 -2.10
N LEU A 176 -7.88 14.22 -1.98
CA LEU A 176 -7.79 13.11 -1.04
C LEU A 176 -6.78 12.12 -1.60
N MET A 177 -5.64 11.96 -0.96
CA MET A 177 -4.54 11.16 -1.50
C MET A 177 -3.91 10.27 -0.44
N HIS A 178 -3.50 9.09 -0.82
CA HIS A 178 -2.73 8.20 0.04
C HIS A 178 -1.39 8.85 0.44
N MET A 179 -0.99 8.75 1.70
CA MET A 179 0.26 9.36 2.17
C MET A 179 1.49 8.82 1.45
N GLN A 180 1.55 7.50 1.26
CA GLN A 180 2.68 6.79 0.64
C GLN A 180 2.32 6.22 -0.74
N GLU A 181 1.30 6.73 -1.39
CA GLU A 181 0.73 6.17 -2.60
C GLU A 181 1.75 5.94 -3.73
N GLY A 182 2.28 4.72 -3.81
CA GLY A 182 3.09 4.25 -4.93
C GLY A 182 4.27 5.17 -5.31
N GLU A 183 4.66 6.00 -4.40
CA GLU A 183 5.84 6.84 -4.46
C GLU A 183 6.92 6.12 -3.69
N GLY A 184 8.05 5.87 -4.35
CA GLY A 184 9.12 5.10 -3.78
C GLY A 184 9.41 3.79 -4.49
N THR A 185 10.48 3.16 -4.09
CA THR A 185 10.89 1.84 -4.57
C THR A 185 10.00 0.74 -3.96
N ARG A 186 10.05 -0.47 -4.50
CA ARG A 186 9.21 -1.58 -4.00
C ARG A 186 9.34 -1.82 -2.50
N ALA A 187 10.53 -1.67 -1.93
CA ALA A 187 10.76 -1.85 -0.51
C ALA A 187 10.01 -0.82 0.37
N ALA A 188 9.75 0.39 -0.17
CA ALA A 188 9.01 1.44 0.50
C ALA A 188 7.50 1.36 0.30
N MET A 189 7.02 0.57 -0.67
CA MET A 189 5.60 0.45 -0.96
C MET A 189 4.86 -0.30 0.15
N PHE A 190 3.69 0.22 0.52
CA PHE A 190 2.80 -0.40 1.49
C PHE A 190 2.23 -1.71 0.93
N TYR A 191 1.73 -1.68 -0.31
CA TYR A 191 1.21 -2.84 -1.03
C TYR A 191 2.30 -3.48 -1.89
N ASN A 192 2.70 -4.69 -1.52
CA ASN A 192 3.70 -5.48 -2.22
C ASN A 192 3.17 -6.90 -2.50
N LEU A 193 4.04 -7.87 -2.70
CA LEU A 193 3.64 -9.27 -2.96
C LEU A 193 2.95 -9.90 -1.75
N PHE A 194 3.38 -9.59 -0.53
CA PHE A 194 2.67 -10.01 0.66
C PHE A 194 1.32 -9.29 0.78
N PRO A 195 0.23 -10.02 1.11
CA PRO A 195 -1.09 -9.41 1.33
C PRO A 195 -1.15 -8.55 2.60
N GLU A 196 -0.37 -8.89 3.61
CA GLU A 196 -0.22 -8.09 4.83
C GLU A 196 0.96 -7.12 4.69
N PRO A 197 0.77 -5.86 5.07
CA PRO A 197 1.87 -4.90 5.09
C PRO A 197 2.94 -5.30 6.12
N SER A 198 4.13 -4.72 5.97
CA SER A 198 5.21 -4.91 6.94
C SER A 198 4.88 -4.26 8.28
N LEU A 199 5.18 -4.94 9.40
CA LEU A 199 5.06 -4.41 10.75
C LEU A 199 5.79 -3.06 10.91
N VAL A 200 6.88 -2.88 10.20
CA VAL A 200 7.66 -1.63 10.22
C VAL A 200 6.87 -0.46 9.66
N LEU A 201 6.04 -0.68 8.63
CA LEU A 201 5.23 0.37 8.01
C LEU A 201 3.94 0.65 8.78
N THR A 202 3.38 -0.34 9.49
CA THR A 202 2.11 -0.21 10.20
C THR A 202 2.28 0.14 11.68
N ASN A 203 3.21 -0.54 12.38
CA ASN A 203 3.25 -0.56 13.84
C ASN A 203 4.39 0.27 14.45
N ALA A 204 5.25 0.91 13.63
CA ALA A 204 6.34 1.75 14.14
C ALA A 204 5.82 3.08 14.73
N ASN A 205 4.84 3.01 15.64
CA ASN A 205 4.19 4.19 16.23
C ASN A 205 3.63 3.91 17.63
N ALA A 206 3.46 4.98 18.43
CA ALA A 206 2.79 4.95 19.74
C ALA A 206 1.32 5.32 19.66
N LEU A 207 0.85 5.82 18.52
CA LEU A 207 -0.32 6.69 18.45
C LEU A 207 -1.35 6.17 17.43
N ASN A 208 -1.37 4.88 17.14
CA ASN A 208 -2.21 4.27 16.09
C ASN A 208 -2.12 5.05 14.76
N PHE A 209 -0.92 5.53 14.44
CA PHE A 209 -0.65 6.25 13.21
C PHE A 209 -0.09 5.27 12.17
N SER A 210 -0.80 5.10 11.06
CA SER A 210 -0.32 4.33 9.90
C SER A 210 0.14 5.26 8.79
N LEU A 211 1.14 4.83 8.02
CA LEU A 211 1.50 5.50 6.78
C LEU A 211 0.46 5.25 5.66
N ASP A 212 -0.47 4.33 5.89
CA ASP A 212 -1.60 4.00 5.02
C ASP A 212 -2.82 4.89 5.29
N GLN A 213 -2.64 6.19 5.23
CA GLN A 213 -3.72 7.14 5.46
C GLN A 213 -3.95 7.99 4.21
N HIS A 214 -5.19 8.49 4.07
CA HIS A 214 -5.65 9.21 2.88
C HIS A 214 -6.03 10.67 3.23
N PRO A 215 -5.08 11.53 3.65
CA PRO A 215 -5.41 12.91 4.00
C PRO A 215 -5.69 13.76 2.77
N VAL A 216 -6.52 14.79 2.95
CA VAL A 216 -6.68 15.85 1.96
C VAL A 216 -5.45 16.75 1.96
N GLY A 217 -4.91 17.01 0.77
CA GLY A 217 -3.71 17.82 0.67
C GLY A 217 -3.31 18.16 -0.76
N ALA A 218 -2.06 18.59 -0.88
CA ALA A 218 -1.41 18.86 -2.16
C ALA A 218 0.02 18.29 -2.15
N ALA A 219 0.45 17.84 -3.31
CA ALA A 219 1.80 17.34 -3.55
C ALA A 219 2.42 18.00 -4.76
N VAL A 220 3.73 18.21 -4.73
CA VAL A 220 4.53 18.63 -5.86
C VAL A 220 5.76 17.78 -5.96
N GLY A 221 6.29 17.61 -7.17
CA GLY A 221 7.53 16.86 -7.32
C GLY A 221 8.15 17.03 -8.69
N TYR A 222 9.36 16.49 -8.78
CA TYR A 222 10.16 16.50 -9.99
C TYR A 222 10.68 15.08 -10.25
N THR A 223 10.69 14.68 -11.51
CA THR A 223 11.24 13.40 -11.97
C THR A 223 12.22 13.67 -13.11
N TRP A 224 13.41 13.13 -12.99
CA TRP A 224 14.41 13.05 -14.04
C TRP A 224 14.71 11.58 -14.35
N ALA A 225 14.85 11.25 -15.62
CA ALA A 225 15.23 9.93 -16.08
C ALA A 225 16.33 10.02 -17.16
N SER A 226 17.27 9.10 -17.10
CA SER A 226 18.24 8.91 -18.18
C SER A 226 17.57 8.30 -19.42
N ASN A 227 18.28 8.29 -20.54
CA ASN A 227 17.85 7.60 -21.75
C ASN A 227 17.51 6.13 -21.41
N TYR A 228 16.42 5.61 -22.00
CA TYR A 228 15.91 4.26 -21.75
C TYR A 228 15.49 4.00 -20.29
N PHE A 229 15.26 5.04 -19.49
CA PHE A 229 14.87 4.92 -18.07
C PHE A 229 15.80 4.01 -17.25
N LYS A 230 17.08 3.90 -17.62
CA LYS A 230 18.05 3.09 -16.86
C LYS A 230 18.25 3.61 -15.45
N GLN A 231 18.23 4.93 -15.31
CA GLN A 231 18.27 5.63 -14.04
C GLN A 231 17.11 6.61 -13.95
N ILE A 232 16.46 6.65 -12.80
CA ILE A 232 15.38 7.59 -12.51
C ILE A 232 15.69 8.21 -11.15
N PHE A 233 15.67 9.52 -11.09
CA PHE A 233 15.71 10.27 -9.86
C PHE A 233 14.41 11.04 -9.72
N ALA A 234 13.76 10.94 -8.58
CA ALA A 234 12.54 11.68 -8.30
C ALA A 234 12.55 12.23 -6.88
N VAL A 235 11.94 13.38 -6.72
CA VAL A 235 11.69 13.99 -5.42
C VAL A 235 10.25 14.43 -5.35
N SER A 236 9.63 14.34 -4.17
CA SER A 236 8.33 14.93 -3.94
C SER A 236 8.19 15.49 -2.53
N ALA A 237 7.32 16.47 -2.41
CA ALA A 237 6.90 17.04 -1.15
C ALA A 237 5.38 17.12 -1.13
N LYS A 238 4.78 16.77 0.01
CA LYS A 238 3.33 16.86 0.24
C LYS A 238 3.06 17.71 1.45
N VAL A 239 1.96 18.45 1.42
CA VAL A 239 1.36 19.09 2.56
C VAL A 239 -0.08 18.62 2.66
N THR A 240 -0.46 18.11 3.83
CA THR A 240 -1.79 17.56 4.06
C THR A 240 -2.42 18.16 5.30
N ASN A 241 -3.72 18.00 5.44
CA ASN A 241 -4.38 18.27 6.71
C ASN A 241 -3.94 17.21 7.73
N GLY A 242 -3.83 17.60 9.00
CA GLY A 242 -3.59 16.64 10.08
C GLY A 242 -4.81 15.72 10.27
N LEU A 243 -4.66 14.72 11.13
CA LEU A 243 -5.69 13.73 11.43
C LEU A 243 -6.37 14.02 12.77
N ASN A 244 -7.62 13.59 12.90
CA ASN A 244 -8.35 13.56 14.16
C ASN A 244 -7.90 12.39 15.06
N ALA A 245 -8.35 12.37 16.32
CA ALA A 245 -8.00 11.34 17.29
C ALA A 245 -8.45 9.91 16.85
N ASP A 246 -9.58 9.82 16.19
CA ASP A 246 -10.11 8.56 15.62
C ASP A 246 -9.41 8.12 14.32
N GLY A 247 -8.44 8.91 13.84
CA GLY A 247 -7.76 8.65 12.57
C GLY A 247 -8.51 9.17 11.35
N SER A 248 -9.72 9.71 11.52
CA SER A 248 -10.44 10.35 10.43
C SER A 248 -9.74 11.64 9.99
N GLU A 249 -10.01 12.02 8.75
CA GLU A 249 -9.39 13.19 8.15
C GLU A 249 -9.96 14.49 8.71
N ILE A 250 -9.10 15.49 8.86
CA ILE A 250 -9.52 16.85 9.16
C ILE A 250 -10.03 17.46 7.84
N LEU A 251 -11.33 17.40 7.61
CA LEU A 251 -11.99 18.10 6.53
C LEU A 251 -11.99 19.62 6.75
N LEU A 252 -12.27 20.39 5.70
CA LEU A 252 -12.12 21.85 5.59
C LEU A 252 -12.74 22.70 6.73
N ASN A 253 -13.62 22.16 7.56
CA ASN A 253 -14.33 22.89 8.61
C ASN A 253 -13.74 22.70 10.03
N SER A 254 -12.63 21.99 10.19
CA SER A 254 -12.02 21.89 11.52
C SER A 254 -11.28 23.19 11.85
N GLN A 255 -11.48 23.70 13.06
CA GLN A 255 -10.77 24.89 13.57
C GLN A 255 -9.27 24.64 13.81
N LYS A 256 -8.74 23.50 13.37
CA LYS A 256 -7.39 23.04 13.63
C LYS A 256 -6.50 23.27 12.42
N ASN A 257 -5.60 24.23 12.53
CA ASN A 257 -4.65 24.62 11.46
C ASN A 257 -3.41 23.72 11.36
N ALA A 258 -3.44 22.50 11.92
CA ALA A 258 -2.31 21.60 11.80
C ALA A 258 -2.12 21.14 10.34
N LYS A 259 -0.89 21.17 9.90
CA LYS A 259 -0.48 20.64 8.60
C LYS A 259 0.59 19.59 8.81
N ASP A 260 0.50 18.55 8.02
CA ASP A 260 1.47 17.49 7.96
C ASP A 260 2.31 17.65 6.71
N PHE A 261 3.58 17.32 6.82
CA PHE A 261 4.55 17.45 5.75
C PHE A 261 5.19 16.09 5.47
N TRP A 262 5.25 15.73 4.22
CA TRP A 262 5.94 14.56 3.71
C TRP A 262 6.97 14.98 2.68
N PHE A 263 8.12 14.35 2.73
CA PHE A 263 9.13 14.47 1.69
C PHE A 263 9.68 13.08 1.36
N ASP A 264 9.85 12.79 0.08
CA ASP A 264 10.53 11.59 -0.40
C ASP A 264 11.51 11.92 -1.53
N ALA A 265 12.54 11.10 -1.62
CA ALA A 265 13.51 11.09 -2.70
C ALA A 265 13.77 9.64 -3.13
N ASP A 266 13.63 9.38 -4.42
CA ASP A 266 13.77 8.07 -5.01
C ASP A 266 14.89 8.05 -6.03
N TYR A 267 15.67 6.98 -6.03
CA TYR A 267 16.63 6.71 -7.06
C TYR A 267 16.50 5.26 -7.54
N TRP A 268 16.10 5.10 -8.80
CA TRP A 268 16.04 3.81 -9.46
C TRP A 268 17.23 3.62 -10.38
N PHE A 269 17.82 2.42 -10.37
CA PHE A 269 19.01 2.08 -11.12
C PHE A 269 18.98 0.62 -11.59
N GLY A 270 19.84 0.29 -12.55
CA GLY A 270 19.91 -1.06 -13.10
C GLY A 270 18.60 -1.54 -13.73
N PRO A 271 18.37 -2.84 -13.77
CA PRO A 271 17.15 -3.40 -14.37
C PRO A 271 15.91 -3.05 -13.55
N ASP A 272 15.95 -3.24 -12.23
CA ASP A 272 14.83 -2.93 -11.34
C ASP A 272 15.29 -2.79 -9.87
N GLY A 273 16.36 -2.06 -9.66
CA GLY A 273 16.88 -1.70 -8.34
C GLY A 273 16.50 -0.28 -7.97
N GLY A 274 16.39 0.00 -6.68
CA GLY A 274 16.09 1.35 -6.25
C GLY A 274 16.27 1.59 -4.75
N VAL A 275 16.40 2.86 -4.39
CA VAL A 275 16.46 3.33 -3.02
C VAL A 275 15.47 4.47 -2.85
N THR A 276 14.69 4.46 -1.76
CA THR A 276 13.81 5.53 -1.32
C THR A 276 14.30 6.07 0.01
N PHE A 277 14.40 7.36 0.11
CA PHE A 277 14.53 8.09 1.36
C PHE A 277 13.23 8.84 1.61
N MET A 278 12.67 8.73 2.83
CA MET A 278 11.42 9.41 3.19
C MET A 278 11.50 10.06 4.56
N THR A 279 10.77 11.16 4.72
CA THR A 279 10.53 11.77 6.03
C THR A 279 9.12 12.30 6.11
N TYR A 280 8.51 12.15 7.30
CA TYR A 280 7.22 12.70 7.63
C TYR A 280 7.33 13.50 8.92
N TYR A 281 6.65 14.63 8.94
CA TYR A 281 6.46 15.46 10.11
C TYR A 281 5.00 15.91 10.18
N GLY A 282 4.33 15.59 11.28
CA GLY A 282 2.92 15.90 11.44
C GLY A 282 2.46 15.86 12.87
N SER A 283 1.15 15.85 13.03
CA SER A 283 0.51 15.75 14.33
C SER A 283 -0.88 15.13 14.18
N LYS A 284 -1.30 14.40 15.21
CA LYS A 284 -2.62 13.79 15.29
C LYS A 284 -3.22 14.08 16.66
N ASP A 285 -4.50 14.46 16.72
CA ASP A 285 -5.16 14.56 18.01
C ASP A 285 -5.23 13.19 18.65
N GLN A 286 -4.95 13.14 19.94
CA GLN A 286 -5.05 11.93 20.78
C GLN A 286 -5.96 12.21 21.96
N VAL A 287 -6.82 11.26 22.26
CA VAL A 287 -7.62 11.24 23.49
C VAL A 287 -7.01 10.19 24.40
N GLN A 288 -6.63 10.61 25.58
CA GLN A 288 -6.16 9.73 26.65
C GLN A 288 -7.27 9.50 27.66
N ASN A 289 -7.29 8.30 28.24
CA ASN A 289 -8.28 7.88 29.23
C ASN A 289 -9.72 8.08 28.74
N ALA A 290 -9.99 7.77 27.47
CA ALA A 290 -11.32 7.88 26.89
C ALA A 290 -12.40 7.26 27.79
N ASP A 291 -13.56 7.91 27.87
CA ASP A 291 -14.69 7.50 28.72
C ASP A 291 -14.43 7.49 30.25
N SER A 292 -13.34 8.14 30.70
CA SER A 292 -13.04 8.31 32.12
C SER A 292 -13.18 9.76 32.59
N ALA A 293 -13.20 9.97 33.92
CA ALA A 293 -13.24 11.32 34.50
C ALA A 293 -11.94 12.13 34.23
N ASP A 294 -10.86 11.42 33.90
CA ASP A 294 -9.54 11.99 33.62
C ASP A 294 -9.25 12.05 32.10
N GLU A 295 -10.29 12.03 31.26
CA GLU A 295 -10.14 12.17 29.83
C GLU A 295 -9.56 13.51 29.44
N PHE A 296 -8.54 13.51 28.59
CA PHE A 296 -7.97 14.72 28.01
C PHE A 296 -7.52 14.52 26.58
N THR A 297 -7.56 15.58 25.80
CA THR A 297 -7.10 15.60 24.41
C THR A 297 -5.79 16.39 24.31
N TYR A 298 -4.80 15.83 23.63
CA TYR A 298 -3.55 16.51 23.33
C TYR A 298 -3.14 16.27 21.87
N ARG A 299 -2.18 17.04 21.36
CA ARG A 299 -1.69 16.94 19.99
C ARG A 299 -0.19 16.67 19.96
N PRO A 300 0.20 15.39 19.92
CA PRO A 300 1.60 15.01 19.81
C PRO A 300 2.18 15.37 18.46
N LYS A 301 3.47 15.65 18.43
CA LYS A 301 4.26 15.70 17.20
C LYS A 301 4.63 14.28 16.81
N ILE A 302 4.49 13.99 15.52
CA ILE A 302 4.79 12.70 14.91
C ILE A 302 5.89 12.90 13.88
N ARG A 303 6.96 12.09 13.98
CA ARG A 303 8.11 12.18 13.08
C ARG A 303 8.50 10.80 12.60
N ARG A 304 8.73 10.67 11.30
CA ARG A 304 9.18 9.41 10.68
C ARG A 304 10.35 9.71 9.76
N TYR A 305 11.33 8.82 9.77
CA TYR A 305 12.49 8.85 8.89
C TYR A 305 12.73 7.43 8.39
N GLY A 306 12.74 7.24 7.08
CA GLY A 306 12.86 5.92 6.48
C GLY A 306 13.86 5.89 5.34
N VAL A 307 14.56 4.77 5.23
CA VAL A 307 15.38 4.41 4.08
C VAL A 307 15.00 2.99 3.67
N PHE A 308 14.62 2.81 2.42
CA PHE A 308 14.20 1.55 1.87
C PHE A 308 14.88 1.30 0.53
N GLY A 309 15.19 0.06 0.24
CA GLY A 309 15.81 -0.27 -1.04
C GLY A 309 15.48 -1.67 -1.49
N ASN A 310 15.57 -1.88 -2.80
CA ASN A 310 15.46 -3.20 -3.40
C ASN A 310 16.44 -3.34 -4.56
N TYR A 311 16.77 -4.59 -4.89
CA TYR A 311 17.55 -4.91 -6.07
C TYR A 311 17.17 -6.27 -6.63
N LEU A 312 16.87 -6.31 -7.94
CA LEU A 312 16.55 -7.52 -8.68
C LEU A 312 17.82 -8.13 -9.27
N PHE A 313 18.25 -9.26 -8.73
CA PHE A 313 19.38 -10.05 -9.21
C PHE A 313 18.93 -11.07 -10.25
N PHE A 314 19.64 -11.12 -11.37
CA PHE A 314 19.47 -12.14 -12.42
C PHE A 314 18.02 -12.28 -12.93
N ASP A 315 17.25 -11.18 -12.89
CA ASP A 315 15.83 -11.11 -13.26
C ASP A 315 14.92 -12.10 -12.47
N LYS A 316 15.41 -12.63 -11.35
CA LYS A 316 14.71 -13.67 -10.57
C LYS A 316 14.68 -13.45 -9.07
N LEU A 317 15.71 -12.88 -8.50
CA LEU A 317 15.83 -12.74 -7.05
C LEU A 317 15.77 -11.26 -6.69
N ASP A 318 14.64 -10.82 -6.16
CA ASP A 318 14.51 -9.48 -5.62
C ASP A 318 14.77 -9.49 -4.12
N VAL A 319 15.72 -8.68 -3.71
CA VAL A 319 16.06 -8.50 -2.30
C VAL A 319 15.62 -7.10 -1.91
N LEU A 320 14.73 -7.02 -0.92
CA LEU A 320 14.18 -5.77 -0.42
C LEU A 320 14.61 -5.59 1.04
N GLY A 321 14.85 -4.36 1.43
CA GLY A 321 15.21 -4.04 2.80
C GLY A 321 14.83 -2.61 3.17
N GLY A 322 14.70 -2.35 4.47
CA GLY A 322 14.37 -1.02 4.92
C GLY A 322 14.58 -0.81 6.41
N TYR A 323 14.71 0.45 6.76
CA TYR A 323 14.78 0.94 8.11
C TYR A 323 13.84 2.12 8.26
N LEU A 324 13.04 2.12 9.33
CA LEU A 324 12.18 3.22 9.71
C LEU A 324 12.44 3.60 11.17
N ARG A 325 12.68 4.86 11.42
CA ARG A 325 12.73 5.43 12.75
C ARG A 325 11.54 6.34 12.97
N SER A 326 10.88 6.14 14.11
CA SER A 326 9.78 6.97 14.58
C SER A 326 10.18 7.71 15.85
N ARG A 327 9.67 8.93 16.00
CA ARG A 327 9.76 9.69 17.24
C ARG A 327 8.47 10.47 17.41
N ASP A 328 7.73 10.16 18.46
CA ASP A 328 6.45 10.76 18.79
C ASP A 328 6.51 11.38 20.18
N ASP A 329 5.81 12.50 20.37
CA ASP A 329 5.60 13.06 21.70
C ASP A 329 4.47 12.25 22.37
N TRP A 330 4.72 11.74 23.55
CA TRP A 330 3.75 10.99 24.36
C TRP A 330 3.36 11.78 25.61
N GLN A 331 2.10 11.76 26.02
CA GLN A 331 1.61 12.43 27.21
C GLN A 331 0.69 11.49 27.99
N ASP A 332 1.07 11.18 29.23
CA ASP A 332 0.32 10.27 30.10
C ASP A 332 -0.69 10.99 31.02
N ALA A 333 -0.54 12.30 31.19
CA ALA A 333 -1.36 13.08 32.10
C ALA A 333 -1.68 14.48 31.55
N PRO A 334 -2.77 15.12 31.99
CA PRO A 334 -3.18 16.45 31.52
C PRO A 334 -2.24 17.58 31.95
N ASP A 335 -1.19 17.33 32.75
CA ASP A 335 -0.21 18.32 33.22
C ASP A 335 0.69 18.90 32.11
N GLY A 336 0.52 18.42 30.86
CA GLY A 336 1.24 18.90 29.69
C GLY A 336 2.68 18.38 29.55
N LYS A 337 3.15 17.54 30.46
CA LYS A 337 4.46 16.92 30.31
C LYS A 337 4.41 15.85 29.24
N THR A 338 5.25 16.02 28.24
CA THR A 338 5.42 15.03 27.17
C THR A 338 6.68 14.22 27.42
N THR A 339 6.61 12.93 27.11
CA THR A 339 7.74 12.01 27.06
C THR A 339 8.00 11.59 25.61
N ASP A 340 9.24 11.32 25.28
CA ASP A 340 9.59 10.84 23.94
C ASP A 340 9.24 9.35 23.80
N PHE A 341 8.44 9.02 22.83
CA PHE A 341 8.32 7.66 22.31
C PHE A 341 9.23 7.52 21.09
N THR A 342 10.00 6.46 21.02
CA THR A 342 10.84 6.14 19.88
C THR A 342 10.59 4.71 19.41
N ALA A 343 10.53 4.51 18.10
CA ALA A 343 10.53 3.18 17.52
C ALA A 343 11.60 3.08 16.41
N ASN A 344 12.20 1.91 16.32
CA ASN A 344 13.15 1.56 15.27
C ASN A 344 12.69 0.25 14.65
N GLY A 345 12.40 0.29 13.34
CA GLY A 345 11.95 -0.85 12.58
C GLY A 345 12.94 -1.25 11.50
N TYR A 346 13.15 -2.54 11.34
CA TYR A 346 13.98 -3.14 10.28
C TYR A 346 13.14 -4.14 9.51
N ARG A 347 13.22 -4.09 8.18
CA ARG A 347 12.57 -5.02 7.28
C ARG A 347 13.59 -5.63 6.34
N ALA A 348 13.48 -6.93 6.12
CA ALA A 348 14.16 -7.65 5.06
C ALA A 348 13.17 -8.59 4.36
N GLU A 349 13.17 -8.61 3.03
CA GLU A 349 12.29 -9.45 2.23
C GLU A 349 13.06 -9.98 1.03
N VAL A 350 12.73 -11.19 0.63
CA VAL A 350 13.30 -11.87 -0.53
C VAL A 350 12.16 -12.47 -1.34
N ASP A 351 12.09 -12.07 -2.63
CA ASP A 351 11.13 -12.59 -3.59
C ASP A 351 11.88 -13.34 -4.69
N TYR A 352 11.60 -14.62 -4.83
CA TYR A 352 12.17 -15.43 -5.88
C TYR A 352 11.15 -15.71 -6.98
N TYR A 353 11.36 -15.13 -8.15
CA TYR A 353 10.51 -15.32 -9.33
C TYR A 353 10.88 -16.63 -10.02
N VAL A 354 10.14 -17.70 -9.70
CA VAL A 354 10.30 -19.03 -10.31
C VAL A 354 10.10 -18.94 -11.81
N GLN A 355 9.04 -18.24 -12.20
CA GLN A 355 8.71 -17.90 -13.59
C GLN A 355 7.86 -16.63 -13.60
N ARG A 356 7.61 -16.08 -14.78
CA ARG A 356 6.71 -14.92 -14.92
C ARG A 356 5.34 -15.21 -14.30
N GLY A 357 4.93 -14.36 -13.38
CA GLY A 357 3.65 -14.51 -12.67
C GLY A 357 3.65 -15.54 -11.53
N PHE A 358 4.79 -16.09 -11.15
CA PHE A 358 4.91 -16.94 -9.96
C PHE A 358 6.14 -16.59 -9.16
N ALA A 359 5.95 -16.23 -7.90
CA ALA A 359 7.01 -15.91 -6.93
C ALA A 359 6.83 -16.71 -5.63
N LEU A 360 7.95 -17.04 -5.01
CA LEU A 360 8.07 -17.46 -3.62
C LEU A 360 8.62 -16.30 -2.82
N MET A 361 8.14 -16.11 -1.60
CA MET A 361 8.42 -14.92 -0.81
C MET A 361 8.79 -15.29 0.62
N ALA A 362 9.74 -14.55 1.19
CA ALA A 362 10.07 -14.63 2.61
C ALA A 362 10.36 -13.24 3.14
N ARG A 363 9.83 -12.89 4.33
CA ARG A 363 10.00 -11.59 4.97
C ARG A 363 10.32 -11.76 6.44
N TYR A 364 11.17 -10.89 6.95
CA TYR A 364 11.45 -10.69 8.35
C TYR A 364 11.31 -9.22 8.69
N ASP A 365 10.54 -8.94 9.74
CA ASP A 365 10.34 -7.61 10.31
C ASP A 365 10.78 -7.64 11.79
N ARG A 366 11.44 -6.57 12.23
CA ARG A 366 11.76 -6.36 13.64
C ARG A 366 11.46 -4.92 14.02
N LEU A 367 10.73 -4.75 15.10
CA LEU A 367 10.36 -3.46 15.66
C LEU A 367 10.81 -3.39 17.12
N SER A 368 11.47 -2.32 17.49
CA SER A 368 11.84 -2.01 18.86
C SER A 368 11.22 -0.67 19.26
N GLN A 369 10.45 -0.66 20.32
CA GLN A 369 9.68 0.51 20.76
C GLN A 369 10.06 0.86 22.21
N THR A 370 10.29 2.14 22.48
CA THR A 370 10.70 2.62 23.82
C THR A 370 9.95 3.90 24.16
N ILE A 371 9.32 3.92 25.32
CA ILE A 371 8.84 5.15 25.98
C ILE A 371 9.98 5.68 26.83
N ALA A 372 10.20 6.98 26.84
CA ALA A 372 11.38 7.63 27.43
C ALA A 372 11.80 7.07 28.78
N GLY A 373 13.02 6.54 28.87
CA GLY A 373 13.60 5.98 30.08
C GLY A 373 13.09 4.60 30.50
N GLY A 374 12.11 4.04 29.77
CA GLY A 374 11.58 2.70 29.99
C GLY A 374 12.33 1.61 29.23
N PRO A 375 12.08 0.33 29.58
CA PRO A 375 12.59 -0.80 28.81
C PRO A 375 11.95 -0.84 27.42
N ALA A 376 12.67 -1.43 26.44
CA ALA A 376 12.19 -1.54 25.09
C ALA A 376 11.25 -2.75 24.89
N ALA A 377 10.07 -2.52 24.32
CA ALA A 377 9.24 -3.57 23.76
C ALA A 377 9.82 -4.02 22.42
N HIS A 378 9.69 -5.30 22.12
CA HIS A 378 10.17 -5.87 20.87
C HIS A 378 9.09 -6.70 20.21
N THR A 379 8.83 -6.39 18.93
CA THR A 379 8.00 -7.21 18.04
C THR A 379 8.88 -7.76 16.92
N GLU A 380 8.85 -9.05 16.73
CA GLU A 380 9.54 -9.74 15.64
C GLU A 380 8.52 -10.54 14.83
N GLY A 381 8.55 -10.36 13.51
CA GLY A 381 7.68 -11.09 12.61
C GLY A 381 8.46 -11.75 11.48
N TRP A 382 8.06 -12.95 11.09
CA TRP A 382 8.51 -13.53 9.84
C TRP A 382 7.30 -14.09 9.07
N ALA A 383 7.39 -14.01 7.77
CA ALA A 383 6.37 -14.50 6.86
C ALA A 383 7.01 -15.25 5.72
N VAL A 384 6.35 -16.31 5.27
CA VAL A 384 6.71 -17.04 4.04
C VAL A 384 5.46 -17.24 3.21
N GLY A 385 5.62 -17.30 1.90
CA GLY A 385 4.47 -17.50 1.03
C GLY A 385 4.80 -17.67 -0.44
N GLY A 386 3.74 -17.69 -1.23
CA GLY A 386 3.80 -17.71 -2.67
C GLY A 386 2.68 -16.91 -3.29
N SER A 387 2.96 -16.28 -4.42
CA SER A 387 2.02 -15.50 -5.21
C SER A 387 2.03 -16.00 -6.64
N LYS A 388 0.86 -16.30 -7.20
CA LYS A 388 0.72 -16.81 -8.58
C LYS A 388 -0.40 -16.08 -9.31
N ALA A 389 -0.08 -15.51 -10.45
CA ALA A 389 -1.08 -15.06 -11.41
C ALA A 389 -1.66 -16.27 -12.15
N LEU A 390 -2.98 -16.37 -12.15
CA LEU A 390 -3.73 -17.49 -12.74
C LEU A 390 -4.05 -17.25 -14.22
N THR A 391 -3.88 -16.01 -14.70
CA THR A 391 -4.15 -15.60 -16.08
C THR A 391 -2.89 -15.11 -16.77
N GLU A 392 -2.81 -15.23 -18.09
CA GLU A 392 -1.72 -14.67 -18.89
C GLU A 392 -1.65 -13.13 -18.83
N LEU A 393 -2.76 -12.48 -18.51
CA LEU A 393 -2.85 -11.03 -18.36
C LEU A 393 -2.31 -10.57 -17.01
N GLY A 394 -2.32 -11.44 -15.97
CA GLY A 394 -1.91 -11.11 -14.62
C GLY A 394 -2.98 -10.41 -13.79
N ASN A 395 -4.25 -10.42 -14.23
CA ASN A 395 -5.36 -9.75 -13.57
C ASN A 395 -6.08 -10.60 -12.51
N VAL A 396 -5.74 -11.88 -12.40
CA VAL A 396 -6.20 -12.79 -11.35
C VAL A 396 -4.99 -13.33 -10.62
N VAL A 397 -4.88 -13.07 -9.33
CA VAL A 397 -3.73 -13.47 -8.51
C VAL A 397 -4.23 -14.25 -7.29
N ILE A 398 -3.66 -15.41 -7.05
CA ILE A 398 -3.80 -16.15 -5.80
C ILE A 398 -2.51 -16.03 -5.00
N ARG A 399 -2.64 -15.82 -3.68
CA ARG A 399 -1.51 -15.79 -2.74
C ARG A 399 -1.82 -16.73 -1.58
N ALA A 400 -0.79 -17.37 -1.08
CA ALA A 400 -0.86 -18.16 0.15
C ALA A 400 0.32 -17.74 1.03
N THR A 401 0.05 -17.34 2.26
CA THR A 401 1.05 -16.85 3.20
C THR A 401 0.86 -17.46 4.58
N TYR A 402 1.96 -17.62 5.27
CA TYR A 402 2.01 -17.92 6.69
C TYR A 402 2.84 -16.85 7.39
N ASN A 403 2.23 -16.20 8.37
CA ASN A 403 2.85 -15.15 9.18
C ASN A 403 2.98 -15.67 10.62
N HIS A 404 4.09 -15.33 11.25
CA HIS A 404 4.35 -15.60 12.65
C HIS A 404 4.90 -14.32 13.28
N GLU A 405 4.22 -13.84 14.30
CA GLU A 405 4.59 -12.64 15.05
C GLU A 405 4.82 -13.00 16.51
N ARG A 406 5.81 -12.36 17.12
CA ARG A 406 6.19 -12.54 18.49
C ARG A 406 6.39 -11.18 19.14
N ASP A 407 5.54 -10.89 20.12
CA ASP A 407 5.63 -9.70 20.97
C ASP A 407 6.27 -10.05 22.31
N THR A 408 7.21 -9.22 22.74
CA THR A 408 7.86 -9.37 24.05
C THR A 408 7.54 -8.15 24.90
N ASP A 409 6.82 -8.37 25.99
CA ASP A 409 6.54 -7.36 26.97
C ASP A 409 7.84 -6.91 27.67
N PRO A 410 8.14 -5.61 27.68
CA PRO A 410 9.44 -5.12 28.16
C PRO A 410 9.59 -5.17 29.68
N VAL A 411 8.50 -5.27 30.44
CA VAL A 411 8.52 -5.24 31.90
C VAL A 411 8.52 -6.65 32.51
N SER A 412 7.61 -7.49 32.06
CA SER A 412 7.46 -8.86 32.54
C SER A 412 8.32 -9.87 31.82
N GLY A 413 8.81 -9.54 30.61
CA GLY A 413 9.45 -10.49 29.70
C GLY A 413 8.48 -11.52 29.12
N ALA A 414 7.18 -11.35 29.33
CA ALA A 414 6.16 -12.23 28.77
C ALA A 414 6.17 -12.16 27.25
N VAL A 415 5.95 -13.30 26.60
CA VAL A 415 5.94 -13.43 25.16
C VAL A 415 4.54 -13.81 24.68
N ALA A 416 3.96 -12.98 23.84
CA ALA A 416 2.78 -13.32 23.06
C ALA A 416 3.19 -13.77 21.65
N THR A 417 2.44 -14.70 21.06
CA THR A 417 2.75 -15.23 19.75
C THR A 417 1.47 -15.32 18.92
N ASP A 418 1.47 -14.71 17.74
CA ASP A 418 0.38 -14.79 16.80
C ASP A 418 0.82 -15.50 15.52
N LYS A 419 -0.07 -16.34 14.98
CA LYS A 419 0.16 -17.13 13.77
C LYS A 419 -1.04 -16.99 12.87
N LEU A 420 -0.79 -16.53 11.66
CA LEU A 420 -1.82 -16.34 10.65
C LEU A 420 -1.47 -17.11 9.38
N PHE A 421 -2.32 -18.06 8.99
CA PHE A 421 -2.31 -18.61 7.65
C PHE A 421 -3.41 -17.94 6.83
N LYS A 422 -3.07 -17.43 5.64
CA LYS A 422 -4.00 -16.77 4.74
C LYS A 422 -3.85 -17.27 3.32
N ILE A 423 -4.98 -17.56 2.68
CA ILE A 423 -5.08 -17.71 1.23
C ILE A 423 -5.98 -16.60 0.74
N ASP A 424 -5.53 -15.80 -0.20
CA ASP A 424 -6.35 -14.76 -0.82
C ASP A 424 -6.41 -14.91 -2.35
N LEU A 425 -7.52 -14.45 -2.90
CA LEU A 425 -7.79 -14.38 -4.34
C LEU A 425 -8.12 -12.94 -4.69
N ARG A 426 -7.30 -12.34 -5.55
CA ARG A 426 -7.46 -10.99 -6.05
C ARG A 426 -7.84 -11.00 -7.52
N LEU A 427 -8.92 -10.31 -7.83
CA LEU A 427 -9.51 -10.19 -9.16
C LEU A 427 -9.55 -8.72 -9.55
N MET A 428 -9.05 -8.39 -10.76
CA MET A 428 -9.10 -7.03 -11.32
C MET A 428 -9.71 -7.08 -12.72
N TRP A 429 -10.74 -6.30 -13.00
CA TRP A 429 -11.40 -6.18 -14.31
C TRP A 429 -11.82 -4.75 -14.68
#